data_9028999e28c6301f2f6bab778b0af858
#
_entry.id   9028999e28c6301f2f6bab778b0af858
#
_cell.length_a   1.000
_cell.length_b   1.000
_cell.length_c   1.000
_cell.angle_alpha   90.00
_cell.angle_beta   90.00
_cell.angle_gamma   90.00
#
_symmetry.space_group_name_H-M   'P 1'
#
loop_
_entity.id
_entity.type
_entity.pdbx_description
1 polymer ?
#
loop_
_entity_poly.entity_id
_entity_poly.type
_entity_poly.pdbx_seq_one_letter_code
_entity_poly.pdbx_strand_id
1 'polypeptide(L)'
;MNQRPPHHLALFRAAQAGGLALSARHGAALALALLAPAGAALAQAALAASSATPFASTSTDNAWRRCAALGNDNQARLACFDQWAGQQAWQAPGASATAGAAGAQGAAVSGDGAAAMPLPVDARLPATRIIDVARTEGCRDAQYSDISRFWELESGSDCGTFSFRGYRPITVSVVASDTVNRQPRSDAPGRTATEATPYQSTETRIQLSVRTKLAQGLLTHGHPTLKDSLWFGYTQQSYWQLFNSGISRPFRTTDHEPEVLYVYPTDARLPFGWRWRYSGAGLVHQSNGQSNPLSRSWNRVYLMTGMELDNRWNARARIWKRLSENGPNDDNPGISDYVGRGEVQVFWNMDKDNTLGATVRHSLSSTGRGSARLEWLQTLGTGLSGGKNNLRLHTQLFSGYGDSMIDYNHKRTVFSLGLSLVDF
;
A
#
# COMPACT_ATOMS: atom_id res chain seq x y z
N MET A 1 -63.79 -45.29 -6.48
CA MET A 1 -64.65 -44.43 -5.69
C MET A 1 -63.90 -43.14 -5.58
N ASN A 2 -64.20 -42.20 -6.43
CA ASN A 2 -64.93 -40.94 -6.24
C ASN A 2 -64.26 -40.07 -5.15
N GLN A 3 -63.86 -38.82 -5.34
CA GLN A 3 -64.34 -37.74 -6.20
C GLN A 3 -63.34 -36.55 -6.20
N ARG A 4 -63.30 -35.85 -7.33
CA ARG A 4 -62.84 -34.41 -7.48
C ARG A 4 -64.03 -33.47 -7.27
N PRO A 5 -63.91 -32.14 -7.49
CA PRO A 5 -63.12 -31.00 -6.97
C PRO A 5 -64.05 -29.92 -6.33
N PRO A 6 -63.94 -28.58 -6.29
CA PRO A 6 -63.60 -27.62 -7.38
C PRO A 6 -62.85 -26.31 -7.03
N HIS A 7 -62.34 -25.66 -8.09
CA HIS A 7 -62.16 -24.26 -8.47
C HIS A 7 -62.59 -23.09 -7.55
N HIS A 8 -61.73 -22.07 -7.48
CA HIS A 8 -62.16 -20.67 -7.66
C HIS A 8 -61.07 -19.80 -8.35
N LEU A 9 -61.45 -19.24 -9.49
CA LEU A 9 -60.83 -18.15 -10.21
C LEU A 9 -61.04 -16.84 -9.48
N ALA A 10 -60.09 -15.92 -9.52
CA ALA A 10 -60.34 -14.48 -9.54
C ALA A 10 -59.21 -13.72 -10.25
N LEU A 11 -59.60 -13.18 -11.34
CA LEU A 11 -58.94 -12.18 -12.17
C LEU A 11 -58.69 -10.87 -11.39
N PHE A 12 -57.53 -10.23 -11.63
CA PHE A 12 -57.49 -8.77 -11.71
C PHE A 12 -56.56 -8.31 -12.83
N ARG A 13 -57.16 -7.44 -13.65
CA ARG A 13 -56.63 -6.85 -14.90
C ARG A 13 -55.62 -5.73 -14.61
N ALA A 14 -54.64 -5.64 -15.47
CA ALA A 14 -53.99 -4.50 -16.12
C ALA A 14 -54.21 -3.07 -15.63
N ALA A 15 -53.08 -2.37 -15.47
CA ALA A 15 -52.97 -0.96 -15.82
C ALA A 15 -51.61 -0.69 -16.51
N GLN A 16 -51.69 -0.42 -17.82
CA GLN A 16 -50.65 0.24 -18.60
C GLN A 16 -50.65 1.73 -18.26
N ALA A 17 -49.51 2.35 -18.09
CA ALA A 17 -49.23 3.73 -18.51
C ALA A 17 -47.69 3.95 -18.37
N GLY A 18 -47.06 4.23 -19.45
CA GLY A 18 -46.59 5.54 -19.78
C GLY A 18 -45.06 5.55 -19.76
N GLY A 19 -44.48 5.49 -20.94
CA GLY A 19 -43.02 5.57 -21.15
C GLY A 19 -42.47 6.96 -20.84
N LEU A 20 -41.20 6.94 -20.43
CA LEU A 20 -40.25 8.03 -20.66
C LEU A 20 -38.91 7.41 -20.92
N ALA A 21 -38.59 7.26 -22.21
CA ALA A 21 -37.25 6.98 -22.68
C ALA A 21 -36.42 8.25 -22.51
N LEU A 22 -35.52 8.28 -21.52
CA LEU A 22 -34.46 9.26 -21.49
C LEU A 22 -33.20 8.60 -22.05
N SER A 23 -32.83 9.04 -23.25
CA SER A 23 -31.60 8.69 -23.95
C SER A 23 -30.37 9.23 -23.18
N ALA A 24 -29.69 8.36 -22.45
CA ALA A 24 -28.34 8.64 -21.91
C ALA A 24 -27.28 8.24 -22.95
N ARG A 25 -27.17 9.03 -24.01
CA ARG A 25 -25.97 9.10 -24.85
C ARG A 25 -25.37 10.49 -24.60
N HIS A 26 -24.29 10.56 -23.84
CA HIS A 26 -23.22 11.59 -23.74
C HIS A 26 -22.67 11.58 -22.31
N GLY A 27 -21.62 10.80 -22.07
CA GLY A 27 -20.96 10.76 -20.75
C GLY A 27 -19.78 9.78 -20.62
N ALA A 28 -19.29 9.23 -21.73
CA ALA A 28 -18.19 8.27 -21.69
C ALA A 28 -17.00 8.62 -22.61
N ALA A 29 -16.74 9.91 -22.83
CA ALA A 29 -15.70 10.34 -23.77
C ALA A 29 -14.58 11.19 -23.15
N LEU A 30 -14.37 11.18 -21.82
CA LEU A 30 -13.32 12.01 -21.22
C LEU A 30 -12.28 11.25 -20.37
N ALA A 31 -12.22 9.93 -20.43
CA ALA A 31 -11.22 9.14 -19.66
C ALA A 31 -10.27 8.29 -20.50
N LEU A 32 -10.28 8.41 -21.83
CA LEU A 32 -9.46 7.54 -22.70
C LEU A 32 -8.39 8.29 -23.54
N ALA A 33 -8.08 9.54 -23.24
CA ALA A 33 -7.12 10.34 -24.00
C ALA A 33 -5.71 10.42 -23.38
N LEU A 34 -5.36 9.62 -22.38
CA LEU A 34 -4.04 9.67 -21.71
C LEU A 34 -3.21 8.38 -21.84
N LEU A 35 -3.55 7.48 -22.74
CA LEU A 35 -2.73 6.27 -23.01
C LEU A 35 -2.58 6.07 -24.51
N ALA A 36 -1.99 7.04 -25.21
CA ALA A 36 -1.40 6.82 -26.53
C ALA A 36 0.13 6.62 -26.37
N PRO A 37 0.75 5.72 -27.14
CA PRO A 37 2.12 5.27 -26.90
C PRO A 37 3.13 6.37 -27.22
N ALA A 38 3.83 6.87 -26.21
CA ALA A 38 5.01 7.72 -26.35
C ALA A 38 6.24 6.90 -26.80
N GLY A 39 6.09 6.11 -27.85
CA GLY A 39 7.14 5.23 -28.37
C GLY A 39 7.82 5.70 -29.66
N ALA A 40 7.37 6.80 -30.27
CA ALA A 40 7.89 7.22 -31.59
C ALA A 40 8.61 8.57 -31.62
N ALA A 41 8.75 9.27 -30.48
CA ALA A 41 9.36 10.60 -30.43
C ALA A 41 10.82 10.63 -29.93
N LEU A 42 11.42 9.50 -29.57
CA LEU A 42 12.81 9.45 -29.08
C LEU A 42 13.85 9.09 -30.15
N ALA A 43 13.46 8.85 -31.38
CA ALA A 43 14.41 8.52 -32.46
C ALA A 43 14.81 9.71 -33.36
N GLN A 44 14.27 10.89 -33.19
CA GLN A 44 14.60 12.07 -34.05
C GLN A 44 15.31 13.22 -33.32
N ALA A 45 15.58 13.11 -32.03
CA ALA A 45 16.33 14.14 -31.29
C ALA A 45 17.85 13.90 -31.23
N ALA A 46 18.37 12.88 -31.89
CA ALA A 46 19.80 12.53 -31.84
C ALA A 46 20.66 13.08 -32.98
N LEU A 47 20.12 13.95 -33.87
CA LEU A 47 20.85 14.46 -35.04
C LEU A 47 20.94 15.99 -35.11
N ALA A 48 20.61 16.75 -34.06
CA ALA A 48 20.69 18.20 -34.06
C ALA A 48 21.43 18.79 -32.84
N ALA A 49 22.43 18.13 -32.31
CA ALA A 49 23.30 18.68 -31.26
C ALA A 49 24.77 18.59 -31.65
N SER A 50 25.11 19.33 -32.70
CA SER A 50 26.51 19.57 -33.04
C SER A 50 26.68 21.08 -33.19
N SER A 51 26.98 21.77 -32.08
CA SER A 51 27.73 23.01 -31.90
C SER A 51 27.33 23.75 -30.61
N ALA A 52 27.72 23.18 -29.47
CA ALA A 52 27.86 23.96 -28.24
C ALA A 52 29.30 23.80 -27.77
N THR A 53 29.99 24.91 -27.69
CA THR A 53 31.33 25.08 -27.16
C THR A 53 31.49 24.42 -25.80
N PRO A 54 32.60 23.73 -25.52
CA PRO A 54 32.79 23.08 -24.23
C PRO A 54 33.02 24.16 -23.16
N PHE A 55 32.10 24.22 -22.19
CA PHE A 55 32.39 24.81 -20.90
C PHE A 55 33.53 24.01 -20.28
N ALA A 56 34.61 24.66 -19.93
CA ALA A 56 35.75 24.08 -19.21
C ALA A 56 35.25 23.54 -17.87
N SER A 57 35.08 22.22 -17.75
CA SER A 57 34.86 21.53 -16.51
C SER A 57 36.12 21.68 -15.66
N THR A 58 35.99 22.31 -14.50
CA THR A 58 37.01 22.41 -13.49
C THR A 58 37.45 21.00 -13.04
N SER A 59 38.74 20.83 -12.85
CA SER A 59 39.45 19.53 -12.62
C SER A 59 38.99 18.71 -11.38
N THR A 60 38.02 19.19 -10.64
CA THR A 60 37.46 18.57 -9.43
C THR A 60 36.43 17.49 -9.71
N ASP A 61 35.71 17.55 -10.82
CA ASP A 61 34.60 16.62 -11.13
C ASP A 61 35.05 15.18 -11.47
N ASN A 62 36.34 14.96 -11.72
CA ASN A 62 36.87 13.63 -12.10
C ASN A 62 37.71 12.94 -11.01
N ALA A 63 37.84 13.53 -9.82
CA ALA A 63 38.67 13.00 -8.75
C ALA A 63 38.18 11.62 -8.23
N TRP A 64 36.85 11.38 -8.24
CA TRP A 64 36.25 10.09 -7.88
C TRP A 64 36.69 8.93 -8.79
N ARG A 65 37.04 9.20 -10.06
CA ARG A 65 37.51 8.17 -11.00
C ARG A 65 38.87 7.58 -10.61
N ARG A 66 39.69 8.37 -9.93
CA ARG A 66 40.98 7.85 -9.36
C ARG A 66 40.73 6.86 -8.24
N CYS A 67 39.70 7.09 -7.41
CA CYS A 67 39.33 6.16 -6.37
C CYS A 67 38.73 4.86 -6.96
N ALA A 68 37.97 4.96 -8.05
CA ALA A 68 37.42 3.80 -8.74
C ALA A 68 38.50 2.94 -9.44
N ALA A 69 39.61 3.53 -9.85
CA ALA A 69 40.73 2.83 -10.48
C ALA A 69 41.53 1.94 -9.51
N LEU A 70 41.35 2.06 -8.21
CA LEU A 70 41.94 1.20 -7.17
C LEU A 70 41.18 -0.14 -7.01
N GLY A 71 40.81 -0.75 -8.11
CA GLY A 71 39.83 -1.84 -8.21
C GLY A 71 40.01 -3.08 -7.34
N ASN A 72 41.26 -3.41 -6.91
CA ASN A 72 41.59 -4.62 -6.17
C ASN A 72 41.91 -4.41 -4.68
N ASP A 73 42.01 -3.15 -4.24
CA ASP A 73 42.22 -2.79 -2.84
C ASP A 73 41.00 -2.05 -2.29
N ASN A 74 40.12 -2.79 -1.67
CA ASN A 74 38.89 -2.24 -1.11
C ASN A 74 39.12 -1.21 0.00
N GLN A 75 40.22 -1.36 0.78
CA GLN A 75 40.53 -0.46 1.88
C GLN A 75 41.09 0.87 1.37
N ALA A 76 42.01 0.83 0.43
CA ALA A 76 42.54 2.04 -0.21
C ALA A 76 41.48 2.78 -1.03
N ARG A 77 40.60 2.02 -1.70
CA ARG A 77 39.47 2.59 -2.45
C ARG A 77 38.47 3.32 -1.55
N LEU A 78 38.09 2.72 -0.43
CA LEU A 78 37.18 3.33 0.54
C LEU A 78 37.79 4.61 1.13
N ALA A 79 39.03 4.55 1.60
CA ALA A 79 39.73 5.74 2.11
C ALA A 79 39.84 6.87 1.09
N CYS A 80 40.05 6.56 -0.20
CA CYS A 80 40.08 7.52 -1.28
C CYS A 80 38.71 8.20 -1.52
N PHE A 81 37.62 7.44 -1.49
CA PHE A 81 36.27 8.00 -1.59
C PHE A 81 35.89 8.84 -0.38
N ASP A 82 36.27 8.44 0.83
CA ASP A 82 36.04 9.22 2.04
C ASP A 82 36.76 10.57 2.00
N GLN A 83 38.02 10.57 1.53
CA GLN A 83 38.82 11.80 1.33
C GLN A 83 38.19 12.70 0.26
N TRP A 84 37.76 12.14 -0.87
CA TRP A 84 37.08 12.89 -1.93
C TRP A 84 35.75 13.49 -1.43
N ALA A 85 34.93 12.74 -0.72
CA ALA A 85 33.67 13.20 -0.15
C ALA A 85 33.87 14.32 0.88
N GLY A 86 34.91 14.22 1.73
CA GLY A 86 35.29 15.25 2.66
C GLY A 86 35.68 16.57 1.98
N GLN A 87 36.36 16.50 0.83
CA GLN A 87 36.74 17.70 0.05
C GLN A 87 35.53 18.37 -0.62
N GLN A 88 34.52 17.61 -1.04
CA GLN A 88 33.29 18.13 -1.61
C GLN A 88 32.43 18.89 -0.59
N ALA A 89 32.43 18.43 0.67
CA ALA A 89 31.69 19.08 1.75
C ALA A 89 32.18 20.51 2.05
N TRP A 90 33.41 20.85 1.69
CA TRP A 90 33.98 22.19 1.87
C TRP A 90 33.70 23.15 0.70
N GLN A 91 33.15 22.69 -0.41
CA GLN A 91 32.93 23.49 -1.63
C GLN A 91 31.46 23.88 -1.85
N ALA A 92 30.59 23.70 -0.86
CA ALA A 92 29.21 24.17 -0.93
C ALA A 92 29.17 25.72 -0.98
N PRO A 93 28.50 26.36 -1.96
CA PRO A 93 28.46 27.82 -2.08
C PRO A 93 27.64 28.42 -0.93
N GLY A 94 28.28 29.19 -0.03
CA GLY A 94 27.55 29.99 0.96
C GLY A 94 28.15 30.20 2.33
N ALA A 95 29.48 30.11 2.52
CA ALA A 95 30.09 30.55 3.75
C ALA A 95 31.21 31.57 3.51
N SER A 96 30.87 32.88 3.53
CA SER A 96 31.86 33.94 3.64
C SER A 96 32.42 33.95 5.07
N ALA A 97 33.68 33.57 5.19
CA ALA A 97 34.44 33.67 6.43
C ALA A 97 34.97 35.10 6.62
N THR A 98 34.59 35.76 7.70
CA THR A 98 35.36 36.85 8.27
C THR A 98 36.19 36.32 9.42
N ALA A 99 37.50 36.33 9.21
CA ALA A 99 38.48 36.00 10.23
C ALA A 99 38.62 37.18 11.24
N GLY A 100 38.57 36.85 12.50
CA GLY A 100 38.98 37.74 13.60
C GLY A 100 39.62 36.90 14.69
N ALA A 101 40.95 37.05 14.82
CA ALA A 101 41.75 36.45 15.87
C ALA A 101 41.69 37.30 17.16
N ALA A 102 41.60 36.65 18.32
CA ALA A 102 42.36 36.95 19.53
C ALA A 102 41.79 36.19 20.75
N GLY A 103 42.62 35.39 21.44
CA GLY A 103 43.15 35.71 22.77
C GLY A 103 42.41 35.05 23.93
N ALA A 104 42.92 33.97 24.41
CA ALA A 104 43.31 33.57 25.78
C ALA A 104 42.38 33.83 27.02
N GLN A 105 42.41 32.77 27.85
CA GLN A 105 42.38 32.75 29.32
C GLN A 105 41.02 32.69 30.04
N GLY A 106 40.92 31.60 30.76
CA GLY A 106 40.20 31.02 31.81
C GLY A 106 39.54 31.87 32.87
N ALA A 107 38.44 31.34 33.39
CA ALA A 107 38.07 31.35 34.81
C ALA A 107 36.84 30.43 35.01
N ALA A 108 36.93 29.55 35.99
CA ALA A 108 35.84 28.78 36.54
C ALA A 108 34.97 29.65 37.44
N VAL A 109 33.65 29.58 37.25
CA VAL A 109 32.68 29.99 38.29
C VAL A 109 31.48 29.07 38.25
N SER A 110 31.20 28.44 39.37
CA SER A 110 30.00 27.69 39.72
C SER A 110 28.78 28.64 39.87
N GLY A 111 27.60 28.19 39.46
CA GLY A 111 26.36 28.90 39.76
C GLY A 111 25.15 28.44 38.99
N ASP A 112 24.29 27.78 39.71
CA ASP A 112 22.85 27.51 39.57
C ASP A 112 22.08 28.00 38.33
N GLY A 113 21.27 27.05 37.80
CA GLY A 113 19.89 27.30 37.36
C GLY A 113 19.71 28.14 36.11
N ALA A 114 19.86 27.54 34.93
CA ALA A 114 19.33 28.13 33.70
C ALA A 114 18.71 27.07 32.81
N ALA A 115 17.46 27.33 32.39
CA ALA A 115 16.72 26.58 31.42
C ALA A 115 17.57 26.27 30.18
N ALA A 116 17.62 25.01 29.78
CA ALA A 116 18.37 24.58 28.62
C ALA A 116 17.78 25.22 27.35
N MET A 117 18.51 26.17 26.78
CA MET A 117 18.27 26.64 25.43
C MET A 117 18.55 25.49 24.44
N PRO A 118 17.73 25.34 23.39
CA PRO A 118 18.01 24.33 22.36
C PRO A 118 19.35 24.62 21.69
N LEU A 119 20.23 23.64 21.71
CA LEU A 119 21.53 23.70 21.03
C LEU A 119 21.35 23.87 19.51
N PRO A 120 22.17 24.70 18.85
CA PRO A 120 22.12 24.82 17.40
C PRO A 120 22.39 23.46 16.75
N VAL A 121 21.55 23.11 15.79
CA VAL A 121 21.65 21.87 15.03
C VAL A 121 22.94 21.90 14.21
N ASP A 122 23.93 21.13 14.62
CA ASP A 122 25.21 21.04 13.91
C ASP A 122 25.01 20.24 12.61
N ALA A 123 25.29 20.88 11.47
CA ALA A 123 25.16 20.30 10.13
C ALA A 123 26.14 19.12 9.83
N ARG A 124 26.89 18.65 10.82
CA ARG A 124 27.91 17.59 10.68
C ARG A 124 27.44 16.22 11.17
N LEU A 125 26.13 15.97 11.24
CA LEU A 125 25.64 14.76 11.86
C LEU A 125 25.63 13.59 10.90
N PRO A 126 26.09 12.38 11.36
CA PRO A 126 26.12 11.18 10.50
C PRO A 126 24.70 10.75 10.08
N ALA A 127 24.63 9.97 8.98
CA ALA A 127 23.39 9.50 8.36
C ALA A 127 22.36 8.86 9.30
N THR A 128 22.79 8.36 10.46
CA THR A 128 21.92 7.86 11.54
C THR A 128 20.98 8.92 12.11
N ARG A 129 21.34 10.22 12.05
CA ARG A 129 20.47 11.31 12.51
C ARG A 129 19.43 11.73 11.48
N ILE A 130 19.64 11.45 10.21
CA ILE A 130 18.59 11.62 9.17
C ILE A 130 17.41 10.69 9.46
N ILE A 131 17.68 9.51 10.01
CA ILE A 131 16.64 8.56 10.45
C ILE A 131 15.90 9.08 11.69
N ASP A 132 16.56 9.78 12.61
CA ASP A 132 15.92 10.36 13.79
C ASP A 132 15.10 11.63 13.47
N VAL A 133 15.52 12.43 12.50
CA VAL A 133 14.72 13.54 11.97
C VAL A 133 13.46 13.01 11.26
N ALA A 134 13.58 11.91 10.53
CA ALA A 134 12.43 11.24 9.93
C ALA A 134 11.42 10.67 10.97
N ARG A 135 11.83 10.47 12.22
CA ARG A 135 10.94 10.06 13.32
C ARG A 135 10.11 11.20 13.91
N THR A 136 10.49 12.43 13.68
CA THR A 136 9.73 13.63 14.09
C THR A 136 8.84 14.18 12.98
N GLU A 137 8.76 13.51 11.82
CA GLU A 137 7.90 13.89 10.71
C GLU A 137 6.42 13.80 11.08
N GLY A 138 5.62 14.69 10.53
CA GLY A 138 4.23 14.91 10.90
C GLY A 138 3.32 13.69 10.77
N CYS A 139 3.59 12.76 9.84
CA CYS A 139 2.83 11.51 9.71
C CYS A 139 3.02 10.55 10.90
N ARG A 140 3.94 10.83 11.81
CA ARG A 140 4.16 10.10 13.08
C ARG A 140 3.74 10.86 14.30
N ASP A 141 3.26 12.10 14.13
CA ASP A 141 2.81 12.93 15.24
C ASP A 141 1.49 12.39 15.83
N ALA A 142 1.55 11.97 17.09
CA ALA A 142 0.44 11.35 17.80
C ALA A 142 -0.74 12.32 18.09
N GLN A 143 -0.58 13.62 17.83
CA GLN A 143 -1.70 14.57 17.90
C GLN A 143 -2.73 14.34 16.79
N TYR A 144 -2.31 13.77 15.65
CA TYR A 144 -3.20 13.40 14.56
C TYR A 144 -3.73 11.99 14.73
N SER A 145 -4.95 11.75 14.29
CA SER A 145 -5.55 10.42 14.32
C SER A 145 -4.83 9.42 13.40
N ASP A 146 -5.03 8.13 13.63
CA ASP A 146 -4.43 7.07 12.80
C ASP A 146 -4.79 7.22 11.31
N ILE A 147 -6.04 7.58 10.99
CA ILE A 147 -6.48 7.80 9.60
C ILE A 147 -5.80 9.03 9.00
N SER A 148 -5.68 10.12 9.78
CA SER A 148 -4.97 11.34 9.36
C SER A 148 -3.51 11.08 9.05
N ARG A 149 -2.81 10.41 9.94
CA ARG A 149 -1.40 10.04 9.75
C ARG A 149 -1.21 9.06 8.60
N PHE A 150 -2.13 8.11 8.49
CA PHE A 150 -2.05 7.11 7.43
C PHE A 150 -2.18 7.76 6.04
N TRP A 151 -3.13 8.64 5.81
CA TRP A 151 -3.34 9.28 4.51
C TRP A 151 -2.72 10.68 4.39
N GLU A 152 -2.11 11.18 5.47
CA GLU A 152 -1.52 12.52 5.52
C GLU A 152 -2.52 13.60 5.08
N LEU A 153 -3.71 13.57 5.73
CA LEU A 153 -4.87 14.37 5.32
C LEU A 153 -4.71 15.85 5.66
N GLU A 154 -3.86 16.20 6.62
CA GLU A 154 -3.57 17.57 7.04
C GLU A 154 -2.12 17.96 6.70
N SER A 155 -1.90 19.25 6.52
CA SER A 155 -0.55 19.79 6.26
C SER A 155 0.46 19.42 7.37
N GLY A 156 0.01 19.35 8.63
CA GLY A 156 0.86 18.99 9.76
C GLY A 156 1.12 17.49 9.89
N SER A 157 0.37 16.64 9.18
CA SER A 157 0.61 15.19 9.14
C SER A 157 1.40 14.74 7.90
N ASP A 158 1.93 15.68 7.12
CA ASP A 158 2.69 15.42 5.89
C ASP A 158 4.10 14.87 6.18
N CYS A 159 4.50 13.84 5.47
CA CYS A 159 5.85 13.26 5.46
C CYS A 159 6.50 13.30 4.06
N GLY A 160 6.07 14.22 3.21
CA GLY A 160 6.65 14.47 1.89
C GLY A 160 6.21 13.45 0.82
N THR A 161 6.71 13.67 -0.39
CA THR A 161 6.49 12.81 -1.56
C THR A 161 7.65 11.84 -1.76
N PHE A 162 7.40 10.75 -2.49
CA PHE A 162 8.37 9.72 -2.88
C PHE A 162 9.09 8.99 -1.73
N SER A 163 8.61 9.14 -0.49
CA SER A 163 9.05 8.31 0.65
C SER A 163 8.21 7.04 0.72
N PHE A 164 8.82 5.90 1.00
CA PHE A 164 8.10 4.63 1.18
C PHE A 164 7.55 4.52 2.60
N ARG A 165 6.30 4.05 2.70
CA ARG A 165 5.58 3.81 3.96
C ARG A 165 4.89 2.46 3.91
N GLY A 166 4.60 1.88 5.05
CA GLY A 166 3.70 0.73 5.15
C GLY A 166 2.32 1.05 4.58
N TYR A 167 1.73 0.09 3.86
CA TYR A 167 0.38 0.24 3.31
C TYR A 167 -0.61 -0.70 3.98
N ARG A 168 -0.30 -1.98 3.99
CA ARG A 168 -0.95 -3.01 4.80
C ARG A 168 0.12 -3.63 5.70
N PRO A 169 -0.25 -4.36 6.76
CA PRO A 169 0.74 -5.00 7.61
C PRO A 169 1.72 -5.87 6.82
N ILE A 170 3.02 -5.67 7.04
CA ILE A 170 4.05 -6.57 6.53
C ILE A 170 4.07 -7.76 7.48
N THR A 171 3.79 -8.97 6.97
CA THR A 171 3.61 -10.15 7.82
C THR A 171 4.39 -11.35 7.34
N VAL A 172 4.85 -12.15 8.31
CA VAL A 172 5.29 -13.53 8.10
C VAL A 172 4.50 -14.40 9.07
N SER A 173 3.74 -15.36 8.54
CA SER A 173 2.84 -16.18 9.35
C SER A 173 2.79 -17.63 8.89
N VAL A 174 2.61 -18.53 9.84
CA VAL A 174 2.18 -19.90 9.57
C VAL A 174 0.65 -19.89 9.45
N VAL A 175 0.14 -20.51 8.41
CA VAL A 175 -1.28 -20.62 8.12
C VAL A 175 -1.69 -22.08 8.08
N ALA A 176 -2.83 -22.41 8.65
CA ALA A 176 -3.44 -23.73 8.59
C ALA A 176 -4.88 -23.60 8.04
N SER A 177 -5.24 -24.40 7.04
CA SER A 177 -6.54 -24.36 6.40
C SER A 177 -7.30 -25.67 6.55
N ASP A 178 -8.64 -25.58 6.58
CA ASP A 178 -9.55 -26.73 6.62
C ASP A 178 -9.54 -27.55 5.32
N THR A 179 -9.31 -26.86 4.19
CA THR A 179 -9.30 -27.45 2.85
C THR A 179 -8.12 -26.96 2.02
N VAL A 180 -7.71 -27.74 1.04
CA VAL A 180 -6.59 -27.44 0.14
C VAL A 180 -7.03 -27.62 -1.31
N ASN A 181 -6.81 -26.58 -2.09
CA ASN A 181 -7.03 -26.60 -3.55
C ASN A 181 -5.83 -27.26 -4.24
N ARG A 182 -5.88 -28.57 -4.41
CA ARG A 182 -4.80 -29.33 -5.07
C ARG A 182 -4.82 -29.23 -6.58
N GLN A 183 -5.96 -28.88 -7.17
CA GLN A 183 -6.12 -28.72 -8.61
C GLN A 183 -6.88 -27.43 -8.92
N PRO A 184 -6.19 -26.28 -8.89
CA PRO A 184 -6.80 -24.98 -9.14
C PRO A 184 -7.47 -24.94 -10.52
N ARG A 185 -8.68 -24.37 -10.56
CA ARG A 185 -9.48 -24.26 -11.78
C ARG A 185 -10.05 -22.86 -11.96
N SER A 186 -10.38 -22.55 -13.20
CA SER A 186 -11.18 -21.39 -13.58
C SER A 186 -12.19 -21.83 -14.64
N ASP A 187 -13.27 -21.07 -14.77
CA ASP A 187 -14.28 -21.31 -15.79
C ASP A 187 -13.80 -20.89 -17.21
N ALA A 188 -12.64 -20.24 -17.30
CA ALA A 188 -12.03 -19.92 -18.60
C ALA A 188 -11.42 -21.17 -19.25
N PRO A 189 -11.58 -21.33 -20.58
CA PRO A 189 -10.99 -22.44 -21.32
C PRO A 189 -9.47 -22.53 -21.13
N GLY A 190 -8.94 -23.73 -20.86
CA GLY A 190 -7.52 -23.97 -20.68
C GLY A 190 -6.92 -23.37 -19.38
N ARG A 191 -7.76 -23.03 -18.40
CA ARG A 191 -7.34 -22.43 -17.12
C ARG A 191 -7.56 -23.37 -15.90
N THR A 192 -7.55 -24.68 -16.15
CA THR A 192 -7.61 -25.70 -15.10
C THR A 192 -6.29 -26.43 -15.03
N ALA A 193 -5.74 -26.60 -13.81
CA ALA A 193 -4.53 -27.39 -13.61
C ALA A 193 -4.69 -28.79 -14.19
N THR A 194 -3.72 -29.26 -14.98
CA THR A 194 -3.77 -30.58 -15.66
C THR A 194 -3.66 -31.70 -14.66
N GLU A 195 -2.92 -31.48 -13.56
CA GLU A 195 -2.66 -32.47 -12.54
C GLU A 195 -2.90 -31.89 -11.14
N ALA A 196 -3.24 -32.76 -10.20
CA ALA A 196 -3.36 -32.39 -8.80
C ALA A 196 -1.97 -32.35 -8.15
N THR A 197 -1.61 -31.24 -7.53
CA THR A 197 -0.38 -31.08 -6.77
C THR A 197 -0.62 -31.46 -5.31
N PRO A 198 0.25 -32.22 -4.65
CA PRO A 198 0.05 -32.70 -3.28
C PRO A 198 0.33 -31.60 -2.23
N TYR A 199 -0.35 -30.45 -2.36
CA TYR A 199 -0.27 -29.36 -1.40
C TYR A 199 -0.78 -29.80 -0.03
N GLN A 200 -0.12 -29.32 1.03
CA GLN A 200 -0.53 -29.48 2.42
C GLN A 200 -1.38 -28.28 2.89
N SER A 201 -2.18 -28.53 3.92
CA SER A 201 -3.04 -27.49 4.53
C SER A 201 -2.28 -26.47 5.37
N THR A 202 -1.04 -26.79 5.74
CA THR A 202 -0.16 -25.88 6.48
C THR A 202 0.87 -25.26 5.54
N GLU A 203 0.90 -23.93 5.52
CA GLU A 203 1.78 -23.14 4.65
C GLU A 203 2.40 -21.98 5.43
N THR A 204 3.43 -21.39 4.88
CA THR A 204 3.91 -20.06 5.32
C THR A 204 3.31 -19.00 4.39
N ARG A 205 2.73 -17.94 4.96
CA ARG A 205 2.29 -16.76 4.21
C ARG A 205 3.20 -15.58 4.51
N ILE A 206 3.68 -14.93 3.46
CA ILE A 206 4.48 -13.73 3.52
C ILE A 206 3.71 -12.61 2.81
N GLN A 207 3.48 -11.50 3.48
CA GLN A 207 2.90 -10.31 2.88
C GLN A 207 3.86 -9.14 3.01
N LEU A 208 4.14 -8.50 1.90
CA LEU A 208 4.87 -7.24 1.79
C LEU A 208 3.92 -6.19 1.23
N SER A 209 3.84 -5.02 1.86
CA SER A 209 2.96 -3.97 1.36
C SER A 209 3.52 -2.59 1.66
N VAL A 210 3.67 -1.80 0.60
CA VAL A 210 4.24 -0.46 0.66
C VAL A 210 3.41 0.52 -0.15
N ARG A 211 3.49 1.80 0.19
CA ARG A 211 2.93 2.90 -0.58
C ARG A 211 3.90 4.08 -0.63
N THR A 212 3.74 4.92 -1.63
CA THR A 212 4.42 6.21 -1.73
C THR A 212 3.47 7.28 -2.23
N LYS A 213 3.58 8.48 -1.68
CA LYS A 213 2.82 9.64 -2.14
C LYS A 213 3.50 10.23 -3.37
N LEU A 214 2.75 10.34 -4.47
CA LEU A 214 3.23 10.86 -5.75
C LEU A 214 3.04 12.38 -5.86
N ALA A 215 1.89 12.88 -5.35
CA ALA A 215 1.53 14.29 -5.39
C ALA A 215 0.55 14.63 -4.27
N GLN A 216 0.44 15.90 -3.95
CA GLN A 216 -0.53 16.41 -2.98
C GLN A 216 -1.03 17.81 -3.38
N GLY A 217 -2.17 18.22 -2.83
CA GLY A 217 -2.73 19.55 -3.03
C GLY A 217 -3.23 19.78 -4.46
N LEU A 218 -3.66 18.74 -5.18
CA LEU A 218 -4.10 18.83 -6.57
C LEU A 218 -5.44 19.56 -6.71
N LEU A 219 -6.40 19.25 -5.84
CA LEU A 219 -7.72 19.86 -5.79
C LEU A 219 -7.92 20.74 -4.56
N THR A 220 -7.19 20.50 -3.48
CA THR A 220 -7.21 21.32 -2.26
C THR A 220 -6.19 22.46 -2.29
N HIS A 221 -5.76 22.87 -3.47
CA HIS A 221 -4.83 23.99 -3.66
C HIS A 221 -5.34 25.25 -2.93
N GLY A 222 -4.51 25.80 -2.03
CA GLY A 222 -4.89 26.96 -1.22
C GLY A 222 -5.69 26.65 0.05
N HIS A 223 -6.13 25.40 0.29
CA HIS A 223 -6.74 25.06 1.58
C HIS A 223 -5.69 25.12 2.70
N PRO A 224 -5.96 25.81 3.83
CA PRO A 224 -4.94 26.08 4.85
C PRO A 224 -4.43 24.82 5.55
N THR A 225 -5.27 23.83 5.74
CA THR A 225 -4.95 22.65 6.56
C THR A 225 -5.11 21.33 5.84
N LEU A 226 -6.19 21.12 5.06
CA LEU A 226 -6.48 19.84 4.42
C LEU A 226 -5.73 19.68 3.09
N LYS A 227 -5.18 18.51 2.85
CA LYS A 227 -4.43 18.18 1.63
C LYS A 227 -4.93 16.88 1.03
N ASP A 228 -5.37 16.97 -0.22
CA ASP A 228 -5.61 15.79 -1.06
C ASP A 228 -4.28 15.21 -1.56
N SER A 229 -4.28 13.96 -1.93
CA SER A 229 -3.05 13.27 -2.30
C SER A 229 -3.27 12.15 -3.32
N LEU A 230 -2.28 11.97 -4.18
CA LEU A 230 -2.19 10.87 -5.13
C LEU A 230 -1.11 9.89 -4.64
N TRP A 231 -1.43 8.61 -4.61
CA TRP A 231 -0.57 7.56 -4.09
C TRP A 231 -0.37 6.44 -5.10
N PHE A 232 0.79 5.82 -5.02
CA PHE A 232 1.04 4.50 -5.57
C PHE A 232 1.15 3.51 -4.42
N GLY A 233 0.44 2.40 -4.51
CA GLY A 233 0.49 1.28 -3.57
C GLY A 233 0.93 0.01 -4.27
N TYR A 234 1.65 -0.84 -3.55
CA TYR A 234 1.98 -2.18 -4.00
C TYR A 234 1.86 -3.16 -2.85
N THR A 235 1.11 -4.24 -3.08
CA THR A 235 1.02 -5.35 -2.13
C THR A 235 1.40 -6.64 -2.83
N GLN A 236 2.24 -7.43 -2.18
CA GLN A 236 2.58 -8.79 -2.58
C GLN A 236 2.19 -9.74 -1.46
N GLN A 237 1.53 -10.86 -1.81
CA GLN A 237 1.20 -11.92 -0.87
C GLN A 237 1.64 -13.26 -1.46
N SER A 238 2.56 -13.95 -0.78
CA SER A 238 3.14 -15.20 -1.23
C SER A 238 2.76 -16.33 -0.27
N TYR A 239 2.40 -17.48 -0.81
CA TYR A 239 2.14 -18.71 -0.09
C TYR A 239 3.23 -19.72 -0.38
N TRP A 240 3.83 -20.26 0.66
CA TRP A 240 4.97 -21.14 0.58
C TRP A 240 4.72 -22.46 1.30
N GLN A 241 4.87 -23.57 0.59
CA GLN A 241 4.77 -24.92 1.11
C GLN A 241 6.04 -25.32 1.88
N LEU A 242 6.50 -24.44 2.80
CA LEU A 242 7.75 -24.59 3.55
C LEU A 242 7.86 -25.96 4.26
N PHE A 243 6.75 -26.47 4.77
CA PHE A 243 6.69 -27.72 5.53
C PHE A 243 6.49 -28.95 4.64
N ASN A 244 6.41 -28.80 3.33
CA ASN A 244 6.24 -29.88 2.36
C ASN A 244 7.53 -30.14 1.60
N SER A 245 8.39 -31.04 2.10
CA SER A 245 9.75 -31.25 1.60
C SER A 245 9.83 -31.59 0.09
N GLY A 246 8.78 -32.22 -0.45
CA GLY A 246 8.73 -32.58 -1.87
C GLY A 246 8.56 -31.40 -2.83
N ILE A 247 7.93 -30.31 -2.36
CA ILE A 247 7.59 -29.16 -3.20
C ILE A 247 7.88 -27.82 -2.49
N SER A 248 8.82 -27.78 -1.54
CA SER A 248 9.10 -26.60 -0.72
C SER A 248 9.98 -25.54 -1.38
N ARG A 249 10.53 -25.79 -2.58
CA ARG A 249 11.46 -24.84 -3.21
C ARG A 249 10.79 -23.58 -3.76
N PRO A 250 9.77 -23.65 -4.67
CA PRO A 250 9.10 -22.46 -5.14
C PRO A 250 7.95 -22.05 -4.20
N PHE A 251 7.53 -20.80 -4.27
CA PHE A 251 6.24 -20.40 -3.74
C PHE A 251 5.11 -21.12 -4.51
N ARG A 252 4.04 -21.51 -3.81
CA ARG A 252 2.84 -22.08 -4.43
C ARG A 252 2.14 -21.05 -5.33
N THR A 253 2.01 -19.83 -4.82
CA THR A 253 1.51 -18.67 -5.56
C THR A 253 2.06 -17.39 -4.95
N THR A 254 2.21 -16.38 -5.76
CA THR A 254 2.53 -15.02 -5.33
C THR A 254 1.58 -14.06 -6.02
N ASP A 255 0.73 -13.42 -5.25
CA ASP A 255 -0.21 -12.43 -5.75
C ASP A 255 0.43 -11.04 -5.69
N HIS A 256 0.35 -10.30 -6.78
CA HIS A 256 0.85 -8.94 -6.94
C HIS A 256 -0.34 -7.99 -7.11
N GLU A 257 -0.38 -6.90 -6.35
CA GLU A 257 -1.46 -5.91 -6.39
C GLU A 257 -0.87 -4.49 -6.42
N PRO A 258 -0.38 -4.00 -7.60
CA PRO A 258 -0.10 -2.58 -7.81
C PRO A 258 -1.39 -1.78 -7.95
N GLU A 259 -1.43 -0.59 -7.32
CA GLU A 259 -2.57 0.31 -7.40
C GLU A 259 -2.14 1.79 -7.43
N VAL A 260 -2.93 2.61 -8.10
CA VAL A 260 -2.85 4.07 -8.05
C VAL A 260 -4.16 4.56 -7.49
N LEU A 261 -4.08 5.44 -6.48
CA LEU A 261 -5.26 5.90 -5.79
C LEU A 261 -5.16 7.38 -5.41
N TYR A 262 -6.28 8.05 -5.50
CA TYR A 262 -6.45 9.43 -5.10
C TYR A 262 -7.27 9.50 -3.81
N VAL A 263 -6.81 10.30 -2.85
CA VAL A 263 -7.45 10.50 -1.54
C VAL A 263 -7.81 11.96 -1.41
N TYR A 264 -9.10 12.23 -1.19
CA TYR A 264 -9.64 13.54 -0.89
C TYR A 264 -9.97 13.64 0.59
N PRO A 265 -9.40 14.58 1.35
CA PRO A 265 -9.65 14.73 2.78
C PRO A 265 -11.04 15.31 3.03
N THR A 266 -11.65 14.85 4.10
CA THR A 266 -12.93 15.34 4.61
C THR A 266 -12.81 15.51 6.12
N ASP A 267 -13.46 16.50 6.69
CA ASP A 267 -13.58 16.64 8.14
C ASP A 267 -15.04 16.99 8.49
N ALA A 268 -15.92 16.01 8.28
CA ALA A 268 -17.34 16.17 8.56
C ALA A 268 -17.73 15.36 9.80
N ARG A 269 -18.47 16.00 10.71
CA ARG A 269 -19.04 15.34 11.88
C ARG A 269 -20.31 14.59 11.47
N LEU A 270 -20.38 13.33 11.88
CA LEU A 270 -21.51 12.44 11.66
C LEU A 270 -22.26 12.19 12.99
N PRO A 271 -23.48 11.65 12.96
CA PRO A 271 -24.19 11.24 14.18
C PRO A 271 -23.35 10.28 15.05
N PHE A 272 -23.64 10.28 16.35
CA PHE A 272 -22.98 9.42 17.36
C PHE A 272 -21.46 9.66 17.53
N GLY A 273 -20.96 10.85 17.17
CA GLY A 273 -19.56 11.23 17.37
C GLY A 273 -18.60 10.77 16.28
N TRP A 274 -19.07 10.07 15.28
CA TRP A 274 -18.22 9.68 14.15
C TRP A 274 -17.75 10.91 13.36
N ARG A 275 -16.54 10.81 12.78
CA ARG A 275 -15.96 11.81 11.87
C ARG A 275 -15.65 11.15 10.53
N TRP A 276 -16.19 11.70 9.47
CA TRP A 276 -15.83 11.30 8.12
C TRP A 276 -14.51 11.95 7.73
N ARG A 277 -13.51 11.14 7.41
CA ARG A 277 -12.13 11.61 7.27
C ARG A 277 -11.66 11.71 5.83
N TYR A 278 -12.09 10.82 4.96
CA TYR A 278 -11.69 10.86 3.56
C TYR A 278 -12.67 10.12 2.66
N SER A 279 -12.63 10.49 1.39
CA SER A 279 -13.11 9.72 0.26
C SER A 279 -11.99 9.55 -0.75
N GLY A 280 -12.09 8.54 -1.61
CA GLY A 280 -11.05 8.32 -2.61
C GLY A 280 -11.54 7.41 -3.73
N ALA A 281 -10.73 7.39 -4.80
CA ALA A 281 -10.92 6.51 -5.94
C ALA A 281 -9.58 5.92 -6.36
N GLY A 282 -9.59 4.74 -6.95
CA GLY A 282 -8.35 4.13 -7.42
C GLY A 282 -8.54 3.11 -8.53
N LEU A 283 -7.42 2.78 -9.15
CA LEU A 283 -7.27 1.72 -10.14
C LEU A 283 -6.31 0.69 -9.56
N VAL A 284 -6.67 -0.58 -9.63
CA VAL A 284 -5.83 -1.68 -9.14
C VAL A 284 -5.79 -2.80 -10.16
N HIS A 285 -4.58 -3.27 -10.42
CA HIS A 285 -4.32 -4.54 -11.08
C HIS A 285 -4.00 -5.58 -10.03
N GLN A 286 -4.49 -6.81 -10.20
CA GLN A 286 -4.08 -7.92 -9.35
C GLN A 286 -3.85 -9.16 -10.20
N SER A 287 -2.70 -9.81 -10.01
CA SER A 287 -2.33 -11.02 -10.76
C SER A 287 -1.44 -11.92 -9.91
N ASN A 288 -1.43 -13.21 -10.24
CA ASN A 288 -0.55 -14.16 -9.57
C ASN A 288 0.76 -14.43 -10.32
N GLY A 289 1.03 -13.74 -11.42
CA GLY A 289 2.28 -13.85 -12.18
C GLY A 289 2.58 -15.23 -12.74
N GLN A 290 1.63 -16.17 -12.75
CA GLN A 290 1.83 -17.52 -13.24
C GLN A 290 1.44 -17.64 -14.71
N SER A 291 2.03 -18.64 -15.38
CA SER A 291 1.66 -19.02 -16.74
C SER A 291 0.39 -19.88 -16.74
N ASN A 292 -0.22 -20.03 -17.93
CA ASN A 292 -1.32 -20.97 -18.13
C ASN A 292 -0.89 -22.42 -17.80
N PRO A 293 -1.75 -23.19 -17.18
CA PRO A 293 -3.18 -22.97 -16.89
C PRO A 293 -3.46 -22.26 -15.55
N LEU A 294 -2.44 -21.84 -14.82
CA LEU A 294 -2.57 -21.31 -13.45
C LEU A 294 -2.64 -19.77 -13.38
N SER A 295 -2.51 -19.09 -14.52
CA SER A 295 -2.63 -17.63 -14.62
C SER A 295 -3.98 -17.14 -14.08
N ARG A 296 -3.95 -16.14 -13.21
CA ARG A 296 -5.12 -15.42 -12.70
C ARG A 296 -4.80 -13.93 -12.63
N SER A 297 -5.67 -13.12 -13.22
CA SER A 297 -5.53 -11.67 -13.17
C SER A 297 -6.88 -10.96 -13.27
N TRP A 298 -6.97 -9.76 -12.75
CA TRP A 298 -8.09 -8.86 -12.97
C TRP A 298 -7.75 -7.41 -12.67
N ASN A 299 -8.50 -6.52 -13.31
CA ASN A 299 -8.39 -5.08 -13.15
C ASN A 299 -9.67 -4.52 -12.54
N ARG A 300 -9.56 -3.55 -11.64
CA ARG A 300 -10.69 -2.93 -10.94
C ARG A 300 -10.52 -1.43 -10.84
N VAL A 301 -11.64 -0.73 -10.98
CA VAL A 301 -11.79 0.65 -10.50
C VAL A 301 -12.60 0.61 -9.21
N TYR A 302 -12.24 1.43 -8.23
CA TYR A 302 -12.92 1.43 -6.95
C TYR A 302 -13.12 2.83 -6.38
N LEU A 303 -14.12 2.95 -5.53
CA LEU A 303 -14.34 4.07 -4.63
C LEU A 303 -14.12 3.60 -3.21
N MET A 304 -13.59 4.46 -2.37
CA MET A 304 -13.35 4.18 -0.96
C MET A 304 -13.68 5.37 -0.08
N THR A 305 -13.94 5.08 1.19
CA THR A 305 -14.17 6.09 2.23
C THR A 305 -13.71 5.58 3.58
N GLY A 306 -13.46 6.49 4.52
CA GLY A 306 -13.10 6.15 5.88
C GLY A 306 -13.59 7.15 6.90
N MET A 307 -13.93 6.62 8.07
CA MET A 307 -14.42 7.36 9.22
C MET A 307 -13.79 6.83 10.52
N GLU A 308 -13.77 7.67 11.53
CA GLU A 308 -13.19 7.35 12.84
C GLU A 308 -14.10 7.80 14.00
N LEU A 309 -13.94 7.16 15.15
CA LEU A 309 -14.61 7.53 16.40
C LEU A 309 -13.61 7.43 17.55
N ASP A 310 -13.48 8.52 18.31
CA ASP A 310 -12.68 8.63 19.55
C ASP A 310 -11.22 8.17 19.44
N ASN A 311 -10.62 8.27 18.26
CA ASN A 311 -9.28 7.74 17.94
C ASN A 311 -9.09 6.23 18.26
N ARG A 312 -10.17 5.54 18.59
CA ARG A 312 -10.17 4.10 18.93
C ARG A 312 -10.80 3.23 17.85
N TRP A 313 -11.81 3.75 17.17
CA TRP A 313 -12.49 3.03 16.10
C TRP A 313 -12.18 3.69 14.77
N ASN A 314 -11.84 2.88 13.79
CA ASN A 314 -11.85 3.31 12.42
C ASN A 314 -12.61 2.32 11.54
N ALA A 315 -13.46 2.85 10.67
CA ALA A 315 -14.22 2.09 9.72
C ALA A 315 -13.88 2.56 8.31
N ARG A 316 -13.65 1.62 7.43
CA ARG A 316 -13.31 1.86 6.01
C ARG A 316 -14.26 1.05 5.14
N ALA A 317 -14.68 1.63 4.04
CA ALA A 317 -15.46 0.92 3.04
C ALA A 317 -14.86 1.13 1.66
N ARG A 318 -14.93 0.10 0.82
CA ARG A 318 -14.50 0.12 -0.58
C ARG A 318 -15.52 -0.63 -1.41
N ILE A 319 -15.90 -0.07 -2.54
CA ILE A 319 -16.71 -0.74 -3.56
C ILE A 319 -15.96 -0.67 -4.89
N TRP A 320 -16.07 -1.72 -5.68
CA TRP A 320 -15.34 -1.78 -6.96
C TRP A 320 -16.14 -2.39 -8.08
N LYS A 321 -15.74 -2.01 -9.29
CA LYS A 321 -16.19 -2.63 -10.53
C LYS A 321 -14.99 -3.22 -11.24
N ARG A 322 -15.11 -4.49 -11.64
CA ARG A 322 -14.14 -5.13 -12.52
C ARG A 322 -14.18 -4.44 -13.90
N LEU A 323 -13.01 -4.15 -14.44
CA LEU A 323 -12.86 -3.76 -15.84
C LEU A 323 -12.92 -5.03 -16.69
N SER A 324 -13.78 -5.01 -17.71
CA SER A 324 -14.01 -6.17 -18.57
C SER A 324 -12.75 -6.46 -19.38
N GLU A 325 -12.38 -7.72 -19.45
CA GLU A 325 -11.34 -8.25 -20.33
C GLU A 325 -12.00 -8.99 -21.49
N ASN A 326 -11.34 -9.02 -22.64
CA ASN A 326 -11.85 -9.77 -23.80
C ASN A 326 -11.82 -11.27 -23.51
N GLY A 327 -12.85 -11.99 -23.88
CA GLY A 327 -13.09 -13.40 -23.54
C GLY A 327 -11.87 -14.33 -23.59
N PRO A 328 -11.04 -14.33 -24.65
CA PRO A 328 -9.83 -15.16 -24.68
C PRO A 328 -8.75 -14.80 -23.66
N ASN A 329 -8.74 -13.54 -23.18
CA ASN A 329 -7.76 -13.01 -22.24
C ASN A 329 -8.29 -12.99 -20.80
N ASP A 330 -9.55 -13.36 -20.58
CA ASP A 330 -10.12 -13.43 -19.23
C ASP A 330 -9.71 -14.74 -18.55
N ASP A 331 -8.72 -14.68 -17.69
CA ASP A 331 -8.20 -15.85 -16.95
C ASP A 331 -9.18 -16.41 -15.91
N ASN A 332 -10.11 -15.60 -15.44
CA ASN A 332 -10.99 -15.91 -14.31
C ASN A 332 -12.35 -15.22 -14.40
N PRO A 333 -13.17 -15.58 -15.40
CA PRO A 333 -14.54 -15.08 -15.51
C PRO A 333 -15.31 -15.36 -14.20
N GLY A 334 -16.13 -14.42 -13.80
CA GLY A 334 -16.92 -14.56 -12.58
C GLY A 334 -16.17 -14.33 -11.25
N ILE A 335 -14.89 -13.94 -11.25
CA ILE A 335 -14.12 -13.69 -10.02
C ILE A 335 -14.83 -12.73 -9.04
N SER A 336 -15.54 -11.72 -9.55
CA SER A 336 -16.30 -10.76 -8.74
C SER A 336 -17.44 -11.42 -7.95
N ASP A 337 -17.94 -12.57 -8.39
CA ASP A 337 -19.00 -13.29 -7.68
C ASP A 337 -18.48 -14.11 -6.51
N TYR A 338 -17.17 -14.33 -6.45
CA TYR A 338 -16.48 -15.03 -5.36
C TYR A 338 -15.78 -14.06 -4.42
N VAL A 339 -14.86 -13.25 -4.94
CA VAL A 339 -14.04 -12.32 -4.15
C VAL A 339 -14.85 -11.12 -3.66
N GLY A 340 -15.89 -10.74 -4.42
CA GLY A 340 -16.76 -9.65 -4.03
C GLY A 340 -16.72 -8.44 -4.96
N ARG A 341 -17.57 -7.47 -4.65
CA ARG A 341 -17.66 -6.12 -5.25
C ARG A 341 -17.60 -5.02 -4.20
N GLY A 342 -17.60 -5.39 -2.92
CA GLY A 342 -17.48 -4.46 -1.81
C GLY A 342 -16.79 -5.07 -0.61
N GLU A 343 -16.16 -4.21 0.17
CA GLU A 343 -15.44 -4.53 1.39
C GLU A 343 -15.75 -3.49 2.46
N VAL A 344 -15.98 -3.95 3.67
CA VAL A 344 -16.05 -3.10 4.86
C VAL A 344 -15.03 -3.64 5.86
N GLN A 345 -14.25 -2.73 6.43
CA GLN A 345 -13.25 -3.00 7.46
C GLN A 345 -13.57 -2.15 8.69
N VAL A 346 -13.51 -2.74 9.85
CA VAL A 346 -13.63 -2.04 11.13
C VAL A 346 -12.47 -2.47 12.01
N PHE A 347 -11.75 -1.50 12.54
CA PHE A 347 -10.68 -1.72 13.52
C PHE A 347 -11.01 -1.04 14.84
N TRP A 348 -10.74 -1.71 15.91
CA TRP A 348 -10.91 -1.23 17.28
C TRP A 348 -9.60 -1.33 18.05
N ASN A 349 -9.00 -0.18 18.34
CA ASN A 349 -7.87 -0.06 19.25
C ASN A 349 -8.40 -0.19 20.68
N MET A 350 -8.38 -1.40 21.22
CA MET A 350 -8.84 -1.70 22.58
C MET A 350 -8.02 -0.91 23.60
N ASP A 351 -6.72 -0.94 23.41
CA ASP A 351 -5.71 -0.22 24.16
C ASP A 351 -4.49 0.08 23.27
N LYS A 352 -3.38 0.58 23.85
CA LYS A 352 -2.15 0.90 23.13
C LYS A 352 -1.44 -0.32 22.51
N ASP A 353 -1.72 -1.50 23.02
CA ASP A 353 -1.03 -2.74 22.64
C ASP A 353 -1.90 -3.69 21.82
N ASN A 354 -3.22 -3.54 21.89
CA ASN A 354 -4.17 -4.47 21.31
C ASN A 354 -5.11 -3.79 20.31
N THR A 355 -5.15 -4.30 19.09
CA THR A 355 -6.09 -3.92 18.04
C THR A 355 -6.86 -5.13 17.55
N LEU A 356 -8.18 -5.05 17.52
CA LEU A 356 -9.07 -6.03 16.87
C LEU A 356 -9.52 -5.46 15.53
N GLY A 357 -9.51 -6.30 14.50
CA GLY A 357 -9.97 -5.98 13.15
C GLY A 357 -11.02 -6.96 12.67
N ALA A 358 -11.99 -6.47 11.94
CA ALA A 358 -12.97 -7.26 11.20
C ALA A 358 -13.05 -6.73 9.76
N THR A 359 -12.94 -7.64 8.79
CA THR A 359 -13.09 -7.32 7.37
C THR A 359 -14.14 -8.25 6.77
N VAL A 360 -15.10 -7.68 6.05
CA VAL A 360 -16.12 -8.44 5.32
C VAL A 360 -16.08 -8.02 3.86
N ARG A 361 -16.00 -9.00 2.96
CA ARG A 361 -16.18 -8.82 1.51
C ARG A 361 -17.47 -9.49 1.07
N HIS A 362 -18.18 -8.88 0.13
CA HIS A 362 -19.42 -9.41 -0.39
C HIS A 362 -19.54 -9.20 -1.90
N SER A 363 -20.13 -10.18 -2.58
CA SER A 363 -20.32 -10.13 -4.04
C SER A 363 -21.32 -9.07 -4.49
N LEU A 364 -22.20 -8.60 -3.60
CA LEU A 364 -23.32 -7.71 -3.91
C LEU A 364 -24.19 -8.24 -5.06
N SER A 365 -24.24 -9.56 -5.20
CA SER A 365 -25.05 -10.30 -6.18
C SER A 365 -25.92 -11.34 -5.49
N SER A 366 -26.84 -11.96 -6.23
CA SER A 366 -27.71 -13.01 -5.74
C SER A 366 -26.98 -14.26 -5.24
N THR A 367 -25.71 -14.44 -5.61
CA THR A 367 -24.89 -15.58 -5.14
C THR A 367 -24.55 -15.49 -3.66
N GLY A 368 -24.54 -14.29 -3.07
CA GLY A 368 -24.26 -14.07 -1.65
C GLY A 368 -22.86 -14.50 -1.20
N ARG A 369 -21.92 -14.70 -2.14
CA ARG A 369 -20.55 -15.14 -1.83
C ARG A 369 -19.69 -13.97 -1.35
N GLY A 370 -18.57 -14.31 -0.72
CA GLY A 370 -17.61 -13.36 -0.19
C GLY A 370 -16.72 -14.02 0.86
N SER A 371 -16.21 -13.21 1.77
CA SER A 371 -15.35 -13.68 2.86
C SER A 371 -15.47 -12.79 4.09
N ALA A 372 -15.13 -13.37 5.23
CA ALA A 372 -14.96 -12.65 6.49
C ALA A 372 -13.56 -12.93 7.05
N ARG A 373 -12.95 -11.91 7.66
CA ARG A 373 -11.66 -11.99 8.33
C ARG A 373 -11.77 -11.32 9.68
N LEU A 374 -11.29 -11.99 10.71
CA LEU A 374 -11.09 -11.44 12.05
C LEU A 374 -9.59 -11.42 12.33
N GLU A 375 -9.08 -10.35 12.90
CA GLU A 375 -7.67 -10.17 13.20
C GLU A 375 -7.48 -9.62 14.60
N TRP A 376 -6.45 -10.10 15.26
CA TRP A 376 -5.96 -9.55 16.51
C TRP A 376 -4.47 -9.25 16.37
N LEU A 377 -4.11 -8.00 16.60
CA LEU A 377 -2.76 -7.49 16.58
C LEU A 377 -2.37 -7.11 18.01
N GLN A 378 -1.36 -7.77 18.56
CA GLN A 378 -0.85 -7.52 19.90
C GLN A 378 0.60 -7.07 19.85
N THR A 379 0.92 -5.90 20.41
CA THR A 379 2.28 -5.38 20.47
C THR A 379 3.17 -6.31 21.32
N LEU A 380 4.27 -6.75 20.74
CA LEU A 380 5.27 -7.55 21.45
C LEU A 380 6.26 -6.58 22.12
N GLY A 381 5.93 -6.11 23.29
CA GLY A 381 6.67 -5.31 24.26
C GLY A 381 8.01 -4.65 23.88
N THR A 382 8.45 -3.69 24.66
CA THR A 382 9.71 -2.94 24.50
C THR A 382 10.98 -3.76 24.79
N GLY A 383 10.84 -5.04 25.10
CA GLY A 383 11.92 -5.86 25.72
C GLY A 383 13.04 -6.36 24.79
N LEU A 384 12.83 -6.43 23.48
CA LEU A 384 13.82 -7.02 22.57
C LEU A 384 14.83 -6.04 21.99
N SER A 385 14.58 -4.74 22.01
CA SER A 385 15.50 -3.75 21.43
C SER A 385 15.54 -2.39 22.14
N GLY A 386 14.97 -2.27 23.33
CA GLY A 386 15.05 -1.04 24.14
C GLY A 386 14.35 0.19 23.55
N GLY A 387 13.58 0.02 22.44
CA GLY A 387 12.91 1.10 21.74
C GLY A 387 11.42 0.79 21.49
N LYS A 388 10.69 1.76 20.95
CA LYS A 388 9.31 1.57 20.48
C LYS A 388 9.32 0.61 19.28
N ASN A 389 8.93 -0.62 19.49
CA ASN A 389 8.86 -1.65 18.44
C ASN A 389 7.47 -1.66 17.81
N ASN A 390 7.43 -1.55 16.48
CA ASN A 390 6.20 -1.75 15.70
C ASN A 390 5.95 -3.24 15.41
N LEU A 391 6.67 -4.16 16.08
CA LEU A 391 6.48 -5.60 15.92
C LEU A 391 5.29 -6.07 16.74
N ARG A 392 4.35 -6.76 16.08
CA ARG A 392 3.13 -7.29 16.70
C ARG A 392 2.98 -8.76 16.42
N LEU A 393 2.46 -9.48 17.39
CA LEU A 393 1.86 -10.81 17.15
C LEU A 393 0.57 -10.58 16.36
N HIS A 394 0.41 -11.31 15.27
CA HIS A 394 -0.76 -11.22 14.39
C HIS A 394 -1.47 -12.58 14.34
N THR A 395 -2.63 -12.64 14.96
CA THR A 395 -3.54 -13.79 14.88
C THR A 395 -4.68 -13.43 13.94
N GLN A 396 -5.01 -14.32 13.00
CA GLN A 396 -6.06 -14.08 12.01
C GLN A 396 -6.89 -15.35 11.79
N LEU A 397 -8.20 -15.17 11.67
CA LEU A 397 -9.14 -16.16 11.18
C LEU A 397 -9.81 -15.62 9.91
N PHE A 398 -9.69 -16.36 8.82
CA PHE A 398 -10.34 -16.07 7.54
C PHE A 398 -11.31 -17.18 7.20
N SER A 399 -12.48 -16.83 6.64
CA SER A 399 -13.41 -17.82 6.08
C SER A 399 -14.10 -17.24 4.84
N GLY A 400 -14.11 -18.02 3.76
CA GLY A 400 -14.75 -17.60 2.51
C GLY A 400 -13.90 -17.85 1.27
N TYR A 401 -14.03 -16.96 0.29
CA TYR A 401 -13.40 -17.01 -1.01
C TYR A 401 -12.34 -15.92 -1.18
N GLY A 402 -11.37 -16.13 -2.09
CA GLY A 402 -10.39 -15.11 -2.46
C GLY A 402 -9.33 -14.84 -1.39
N ASP A 403 -8.88 -15.86 -0.66
CA ASP A 403 -7.71 -15.77 0.21
C ASP A 403 -6.43 -15.57 -0.61
N SER A 404 -6.34 -16.21 -1.79
CA SER A 404 -5.33 -15.96 -2.82
C SER A 404 -5.97 -15.93 -4.21
N MET A 405 -5.26 -15.38 -5.21
CA MET A 405 -5.76 -15.32 -6.58
C MET A 405 -6.01 -16.71 -7.17
N ILE A 406 -5.12 -17.66 -6.92
CA ILE A 406 -5.27 -19.01 -7.44
C ILE A 406 -6.43 -19.77 -6.80
N ASP A 407 -6.82 -19.38 -5.58
CA ASP A 407 -7.93 -19.96 -4.80
C ASP A 407 -9.18 -19.07 -4.84
N TYR A 408 -9.31 -18.14 -5.80
CA TYR A 408 -10.39 -17.14 -5.80
C TYR A 408 -11.79 -17.75 -5.70
N ASN A 409 -12.00 -18.94 -6.27
CA ASN A 409 -13.26 -19.68 -6.31
C ASN A 409 -13.28 -20.91 -5.36
N HIS A 410 -12.25 -21.07 -4.53
CA HIS A 410 -12.17 -22.15 -3.54
C HIS A 410 -12.49 -21.60 -2.14
N LYS A 411 -13.60 -22.06 -1.55
CA LYS A 411 -13.96 -21.68 -0.19
C LYS A 411 -13.09 -22.42 0.81
N ARG A 412 -12.49 -21.66 1.74
CA ARG A 412 -11.70 -22.25 2.83
C ARG A 412 -11.77 -21.42 4.10
N THR A 413 -11.51 -22.07 5.23
CA THR A 413 -11.30 -21.43 6.53
C THR A 413 -9.83 -21.56 6.88
N VAL A 414 -9.18 -20.43 7.19
CA VAL A 414 -7.75 -20.35 7.42
C VAL A 414 -7.48 -19.70 8.76
N PHE A 415 -6.80 -20.41 9.63
CA PHE A 415 -6.20 -19.83 10.83
C PHE A 415 -4.75 -19.44 10.54
N SER A 416 -4.34 -18.29 11.05
CA SER A 416 -3.01 -17.74 10.81
C SER A 416 -2.43 -17.18 12.11
N LEU A 417 -1.17 -17.49 12.37
CA LEU A 417 -0.40 -16.95 13.49
C LEU A 417 0.97 -16.53 12.99
N GLY A 418 1.40 -15.31 13.28
CA GLY A 418 2.68 -14.81 12.82
C GLY A 418 3.07 -13.49 13.42
N LEU A 419 4.08 -12.90 12.84
CA LEU A 419 4.60 -11.58 13.20
C LEU A 419 4.20 -10.56 12.15
N SER A 420 3.90 -9.36 12.61
CA SER A 420 3.50 -8.25 11.75
C SER A 420 4.29 -6.99 12.13
N LEU A 421 4.79 -6.31 11.11
CA LEU A 421 5.25 -4.93 11.22
C LEU A 421 4.13 -4.03 10.72
N VAL A 422 3.66 -3.15 11.57
CA VAL A 422 2.64 -2.15 11.25
C VAL A 422 3.30 -0.79 11.42
N ASP A 423 3.47 -0.09 10.30
CA ASP A 423 3.97 1.28 10.28
C ASP A 423 2.77 2.22 10.09
N PHE A 424 2.37 2.88 11.18
CA PHE A 424 1.34 3.90 11.20
C PHE A 424 1.88 5.20 11.77
#